data_22e97055a61d453d0475c90df3d75792
#
_entry.id   22e97055a61d453d0475c90df3d75792
#
_cell.length_a   1.000
_cell.length_b   1.000
_cell.length_c   1.000
_cell.angle_alpha   90.00
_cell.angle_beta   90.00
_cell.angle_gamma   90.00
#
_symmetry.space_group_name_H-M   'P 1'
#
loop_
_entity.id
_entity.type
_entity.pdbx_description
1 polymer ?
#
loop_
_entity_poly.entity_id
_entity_poly.type
_entity_poly.pdbx_seq_one_letter_code
_entity_poly.pdbx_strand_id
1 'polypeptide(L)'
;SCSLVGSEMCIRDSYKLNKKLSWENRLKGHRTEGPIVDTETGEIIIQGNALIDEEAIAILKKSGVFSKVEMVEVMTQKEDGTPVKVICSNGMRDDGYRILDRADIIAAVDYLLNMIQGYGRQDDIDHLGNRRVRCVGELLQNQFRIGLSRMERVVRERMTTQDQDKMTAQALVNIRPVVAAIKEFFGSSQLSQFMDQTNPLAELTHKRRLSALGPGGLSRERAGFEVRDVHYSHYGRMCPVETPEGPNIGLISSLSNYGIVNKYGLIETPYRRINPKTHEVTNECLYVTADIEENKVIAQASEPLSDTGAFLNRYVACRRGPDVLEASPEEVDLMDCLLYTSPSPRDCS
;
A
#
# COMPACT_ATOMS: atom_id res chain seq x y z
N SER A 1 -5.08 -1.63 -13.84
CA SER A 1 -5.88 -2.26 -12.80
C SER A 1 -5.09 -3.30 -12.02
N CYS A 2 -4.01 -2.91 -11.42
CA CYS A 2 -3.33 -3.73 -10.43
C CYS A 2 -4.06 -3.73 -9.10
N SER A 3 -5.16 -3.05 -9.07
CA SER A 3 -5.65 -2.41 -7.89
C SER A 3 -6.69 -3.20 -7.12
N LEU A 4 -7.50 -3.94 -7.74
CA LEU A 4 -8.69 -4.46 -7.04
C LEU A 4 -8.58 -5.89 -6.57
N VAL A 5 -7.61 -6.61 -7.07
CA VAL A 5 -7.46 -8.00 -6.66
C VAL A 5 -6.08 -8.16 -6.09
N GLY A 6 -5.95 -7.60 -4.98
CA GLY A 6 -5.09 -8.13 -4.04
C GLY A 6 -3.65 -7.95 -4.20
N SER A 7 -3.26 -6.85 -3.91
CA SER A 7 -2.23 -6.89 -2.90
C SER A 7 -2.94 -7.28 -1.59
N GLU A 8 -2.57 -8.40 -1.00
CA GLU A 8 -2.86 -8.72 0.40
C GLU A 8 -2.67 -7.51 1.31
N MET A 9 -1.83 -6.58 0.92
CA MET A 9 -1.60 -5.30 1.57
C MET A 9 -2.80 -4.37 1.50
N CYS A 10 -3.49 -4.22 0.37
CA CYS A 10 -4.64 -3.30 0.29
C CYS A 10 -5.76 -3.71 1.24
N ILE A 11 -6.03 -5.00 1.36
CA ILE A 11 -7.04 -5.50 2.29
C ILE A 11 -6.55 -5.32 3.73
N ARG A 12 -5.30 -5.66 4.04
CA ARG A 12 -4.71 -5.52 5.38
C ARG A 12 -4.52 -4.05 5.78
N ASP A 13 -4.12 -3.21 4.84
CA ASP A 13 -3.89 -1.79 5.10
C ASP A 13 -5.19 -1.01 5.25
N SER A 14 -6.24 -1.36 4.50
CA SER A 14 -7.60 -0.83 4.74
C SER A 14 -8.07 -1.09 6.18
N TYR A 15 -7.67 -2.21 6.77
CA TYR A 15 -7.97 -2.51 8.17
C TYR A 15 -7.08 -1.78 9.18
N LYS A 16 -5.82 -1.50 8.84
CA LYS A 16 -4.83 -0.95 9.78
C LYS A 16 -4.71 0.55 9.74
N LEU A 17 -4.76 1.15 8.56
CA LEU A 17 -4.28 2.51 8.33
C LEU A 17 -5.37 3.57 8.38
N ASN A 18 -6.59 3.20 8.13
CA ASN A 18 -7.65 4.19 8.13
C ASN A 18 -8.27 4.28 9.52
N LYS A 19 -7.81 5.25 10.31
CA LYS A 19 -8.42 5.58 11.63
C LYS A 19 -9.93 5.82 11.53
N LYS A 20 -10.45 6.20 10.35
CA LYS A 20 -11.88 6.35 10.08
C LYS A 20 -12.60 5.02 9.92
N LEU A 21 -11.87 3.96 9.61
CA LEU A 21 -12.39 2.58 9.47
C LEU A 21 -12.12 1.74 10.71
N SER A 22 -11.46 2.28 11.75
CA SER A 22 -11.36 1.57 13.01
C SER A 22 -12.75 1.25 13.54
N TRP A 23 -12.89 0.09 14.17
CA TRP A 23 -14.16 -0.33 14.77
C TRP A 23 -14.76 0.77 15.70
N GLU A 24 -13.92 1.57 16.31
CA GLU A 24 -14.27 2.70 17.17
C GLU A 24 -15.10 3.74 16.40
N ASN A 25 -14.63 4.14 15.22
CA ASN A 25 -15.32 5.13 14.39
C ASN A 25 -16.58 4.58 13.73
N ARG A 26 -16.63 3.25 13.52
CA ARG A 26 -17.81 2.59 12.94
C ARG A 26 -18.93 2.38 13.97
N LEU A 27 -18.57 2.21 15.23
CA LEU A 27 -19.55 2.04 16.31
C LEU A 27 -20.01 3.37 16.91
N LYS A 28 -19.22 4.43 16.80
CA LYS A 28 -19.54 5.73 17.40
C LYS A 28 -20.86 6.29 16.85
N GLY A 29 -21.78 6.65 17.75
CA GLY A 29 -23.09 7.20 17.40
C GLY A 29 -24.16 6.14 17.06
N HIS A 30 -23.82 4.86 17.11
CA HIS A 30 -24.78 3.77 16.92
C HIS A 30 -25.38 3.30 18.27
N ARG A 31 -26.55 2.69 18.20
CA ARG A 31 -27.15 1.98 19.36
C ARG A 31 -26.97 0.49 19.18
N THR A 32 -26.59 -0.21 20.25
CA THR A 32 -26.49 -1.67 20.23
C THR A 32 -27.89 -2.31 20.20
N GLU A 33 -28.09 -3.32 19.36
CA GLU A 33 -29.32 -4.14 19.39
C GLU A 33 -29.32 -5.11 20.58
N GLY A 34 -28.13 -5.68 20.88
CA GLY A 34 -27.93 -6.62 21.97
C GLY A 34 -26.77 -6.22 22.88
N PRO A 35 -26.61 -6.89 24.03
CA PRO A 35 -25.48 -6.64 24.90
C PRO A 35 -24.18 -7.08 24.24
N ILE A 36 -23.12 -6.29 24.42
CA ILE A 36 -21.77 -6.70 24.04
C ILE A 36 -21.15 -7.43 25.24
N VAL A 37 -20.83 -8.70 25.03
CA VAL A 37 -20.35 -9.61 26.06
C VAL A 37 -18.90 -9.98 25.78
N ASP A 38 -18.07 -10.04 26.80
CA ASP A 38 -16.73 -10.63 26.66
C ASP A 38 -16.86 -12.15 26.45
N THR A 39 -16.32 -12.64 25.37
CA THR A 39 -16.38 -14.08 24.99
C THR A 39 -15.59 -14.99 25.92
N GLU A 40 -14.62 -14.45 26.70
CA GLU A 40 -13.82 -15.25 27.64
C GLU A 40 -14.38 -15.26 29.04
N THR A 41 -14.83 -14.10 29.52
CA THR A 41 -15.32 -13.95 30.91
C THR A 41 -16.83 -14.10 31.00
N GLY A 42 -17.56 -13.94 29.90
CA GLY A 42 -19.03 -13.92 29.89
C GLY A 42 -19.65 -12.66 30.52
N GLU A 43 -18.84 -11.66 30.86
CA GLU A 43 -19.33 -10.41 31.42
C GLU A 43 -19.93 -9.50 30.38
N ILE A 44 -21.06 -8.85 30.71
CA ILE A 44 -21.69 -7.87 29.85
C ILE A 44 -20.94 -6.54 30.00
N ILE A 45 -20.26 -6.12 28.90
CA ILE A 45 -19.48 -4.88 28.87
C ILE A 45 -20.37 -3.69 28.57
N ILE A 46 -21.28 -3.82 27.61
CA ILE A 46 -22.27 -2.79 27.25
C ILE A 46 -23.64 -3.45 27.16
N GLN A 47 -24.62 -2.82 27.79
CA GLN A 47 -26.00 -3.30 27.74
C GLN A 47 -26.65 -3.10 26.36
N GLY A 48 -27.66 -3.92 26.05
CA GLY A 48 -28.44 -3.76 24.82
C GLY A 48 -29.15 -2.40 24.79
N ASN A 49 -29.34 -1.86 23.60
CA ASN A 49 -29.96 -0.56 23.32
C ASN A 49 -29.21 0.66 23.89
N ALA A 50 -27.95 0.50 24.28
CA ALA A 50 -27.10 1.60 24.73
C ALA A 50 -26.53 2.39 23.55
N LEU A 51 -26.45 3.71 23.66
CA LEU A 51 -25.74 4.56 22.71
C LEU A 51 -24.22 4.38 22.90
N ILE A 52 -23.51 4.12 21.83
CA ILE A 52 -22.06 3.99 21.86
C ILE A 52 -21.43 5.38 21.68
N ASP A 53 -21.11 6.00 22.78
CA ASP A 53 -20.39 7.27 22.88
C ASP A 53 -18.87 7.05 23.07
N GLU A 54 -18.13 8.12 23.32
CA GLU A 54 -16.68 8.05 23.54
C GLU A 54 -16.32 7.31 24.85
N GLU A 55 -17.19 7.37 25.86
CA GLU A 55 -16.97 6.66 27.13
C GLU A 55 -17.16 5.15 26.94
N ALA A 56 -18.21 4.75 26.22
CA ALA A 56 -18.44 3.36 25.85
C ALA A 56 -17.29 2.77 25.00
N ILE A 57 -16.76 3.55 24.06
CA ILE A 57 -15.58 3.16 23.28
C ILE A 57 -14.35 2.98 24.19
N ALA A 58 -14.15 3.86 25.15
CA ALA A 58 -13.04 3.74 26.10
C ALA A 58 -13.14 2.47 26.98
N ILE A 59 -14.35 2.10 27.37
CA ILE A 59 -14.63 0.86 28.10
C ILE A 59 -14.33 -0.36 27.22
N LEU A 60 -14.80 -0.36 25.98
CA LEU A 60 -14.53 -1.42 25.01
C LEU A 60 -13.04 -1.59 24.69
N LYS A 61 -12.29 -0.48 24.65
CA LYS A 61 -10.82 -0.53 24.53
C LYS A 61 -10.14 -1.17 25.73
N LYS A 62 -10.59 -0.84 26.93
CA LYS A 62 -10.04 -1.40 28.17
C LYS A 62 -10.32 -2.89 28.31
N SER A 63 -11.49 -3.35 27.87
CA SER A 63 -11.87 -4.76 27.93
C SER A 63 -11.07 -5.63 26.94
N GLY A 64 -10.50 -5.04 25.88
CA GLY A 64 -9.72 -5.78 24.89
C GLY A 64 -10.53 -6.74 24.00
N VAL A 65 -11.87 -6.74 24.10
CA VAL A 65 -12.76 -7.65 23.34
C VAL A 65 -12.53 -7.58 21.84
N PHE A 66 -12.23 -6.38 21.31
CA PHE A 66 -11.98 -6.19 19.87
C PHE A 66 -10.50 -6.15 19.51
N SER A 67 -9.59 -6.39 20.44
CA SER A 67 -8.14 -6.46 20.18
C SER A 67 -7.68 -7.83 19.68
N LYS A 68 -8.54 -8.85 19.82
CA LYS A 68 -8.25 -10.22 19.37
C LYS A 68 -8.53 -10.37 17.88
N VAL A 69 -7.83 -11.32 17.25
CA VAL A 69 -7.91 -11.64 15.82
C VAL A 69 -9.29 -12.17 15.38
N GLU A 70 -10.14 -12.54 16.32
CA GLU A 70 -11.50 -13.01 16.03
C GLU A 70 -12.42 -11.85 15.64
N MET A 71 -13.15 -12.04 14.55
CA MET A 71 -14.15 -11.08 14.10
C MET A 71 -15.37 -11.15 15.01
N VAL A 72 -15.65 -10.07 15.68
CA VAL A 72 -16.88 -9.90 16.48
C VAL A 72 -17.88 -9.09 15.66
N GLU A 73 -19.01 -9.69 15.35
CA GLU A 73 -20.11 -9.02 14.68
C GLU A 73 -20.99 -8.33 15.73
N VAL A 74 -21.15 -7.02 15.59
CA VAL A 74 -22.03 -6.24 16.48
C VAL A 74 -23.22 -5.75 15.67
N MET A 75 -24.42 -6.14 16.09
CA MET A 75 -25.66 -5.59 15.53
C MET A 75 -25.93 -4.23 16.17
N THR A 76 -26.03 -3.22 15.34
CA THR A 76 -26.27 -1.84 15.75
C THR A 76 -27.43 -1.25 14.96
N GLN A 77 -28.01 -0.16 15.45
CA GLN A 77 -29.00 0.65 14.74
C GLN A 77 -28.48 2.07 14.56
N LYS A 78 -28.70 2.63 13.37
CA LYS A 78 -28.52 4.06 13.13
C LYS A 78 -29.55 4.88 13.88
N GLU A 79 -29.34 6.21 13.88
CA GLU A 79 -30.32 7.18 14.41
C GLU A 79 -31.69 7.02 13.75
N ASP A 80 -31.75 6.60 12.51
CA ASP A 80 -32.98 6.37 11.71
C ASP A 80 -33.66 5.02 12.06
N GLY A 81 -33.14 4.24 13.01
CA GLY A 81 -33.65 2.91 13.36
C GLY A 81 -33.26 1.78 12.39
N THR A 82 -32.46 2.06 11.36
CA THR A 82 -32.01 1.04 10.39
C THR A 82 -30.99 0.10 11.05
N PRO A 83 -31.22 -1.21 11.05
CA PRO A 83 -30.25 -2.16 11.61
C PRO A 83 -28.98 -2.19 10.75
N VAL A 84 -27.81 -2.13 11.37
CA VAL A 84 -26.51 -2.17 10.72
C VAL A 84 -25.63 -3.18 11.44
N LYS A 85 -25.09 -4.10 10.69
CA LYS A 85 -24.12 -5.08 11.17
C LYS A 85 -22.70 -4.51 11.02
N VAL A 86 -21.97 -4.38 12.10
CA VAL A 86 -20.61 -3.87 12.12
C VAL A 86 -19.65 -4.97 12.56
N ILE A 87 -18.65 -5.23 11.77
CA ILE A 87 -17.54 -6.10 12.16
C ILE A 87 -16.52 -5.29 12.94
N CYS A 88 -16.21 -5.72 14.14
CA CYS A 88 -15.44 -4.93 15.11
C CYS A 88 -14.01 -5.42 15.34
N SER A 89 -13.54 -6.44 14.66
CA SER A 89 -12.15 -6.87 14.76
C SER A 89 -11.26 -6.09 13.79
N ASN A 90 -10.33 -5.32 14.33
CA ASN A 90 -9.23 -4.73 13.57
C ASN A 90 -7.91 -5.47 13.85
N GLY A 91 -7.99 -6.65 14.42
CA GLY A 91 -6.83 -7.47 14.71
C GLY A 91 -6.11 -7.84 13.42
N MET A 92 -4.95 -7.23 13.20
CA MET A 92 -4.04 -7.76 12.19
C MET A 92 -3.41 -9.03 12.73
N ARG A 93 -3.39 -10.06 11.92
CA ARG A 93 -2.51 -11.19 12.17
C ARG A 93 -1.07 -10.71 12.06
N ASP A 94 -0.39 -10.67 13.18
CA ASP A 94 1.05 -10.40 13.27
C ASP A 94 1.91 -11.65 12.91
N ASP A 95 1.25 -12.72 12.51
CA ASP A 95 1.84 -14.03 12.21
C ASP A 95 2.66 -14.08 10.91
N GLY A 96 2.82 -12.94 10.23
CA GLY A 96 3.57 -12.86 8.98
C GLY A 96 2.92 -13.61 7.81
N TYR A 97 1.72 -14.15 7.97
CA TYR A 97 0.97 -14.78 6.90
C TYR A 97 0.59 -13.76 5.83
N ARG A 98 1.04 -14.02 4.61
CA ARG A 98 0.80 -13.20 3.43
C ARG A 98 -0.17 -13.86 2.45
N ILE A 99 -0.95 -14.80 2.90
CA ILE A 99 -1.90 -15.56 2.08
C ILE A 99 -3.29 -15.03 2.39
N LEU A 100 -4.04 -14.71 1.34
CA LEU A 100 -5.44 -14.32 1.43
C LEU A 100 -6.22 -15.46 2.10
N ASP A 101 -6.83 -15.20 3.23
CA ASP A 101 -7.64 -16.16 3.92
C ASP A 101 -9.13 -15.81 3.85
N ARG A 102 -9.93 -16.66 4.47
CA ARG A 102 -11.39 -16.54 4.46
C ARG A 102 -11.86 -15.29 5.23
N ALA A 103 -11.11 -14.91 6.25
CA ALA A 103 -11.39 -13.74 7.06
C ALA A 103 -11.17 -12.45 6.25
N ASP A 104 -10.11 -12.37 5.46
CA ASP A 104 -9.82 -11.22 4.58
C ASP A 104 -10.94 -11.01 3.54
N ILE A 105 -11.46 -12.12 2.99
CA ILE A 105 -12.57 -12.05 2.01
C ILE A 105 -13.85 -11.52 2.67
N ILE A 106 -14.21 -12.04 3.84
CA ILE A 106 -15.40 -11.61 4.58
C ILE A 106 -15.27 -10.13 4.95
N ALA A 107 -14.10 -9.72 5.41
CA ALA A 107 -13.81 -8.37 5.78
C ALA A 107 -13.92 -7.38 4.59
N ALA A 108 -13.43 -7.78 3.41
CA ALA A 108 -13.57 -6.97 2.19
C ALA A 108 -15.04 -6.81 1.77
N VAL A 109 -15.83 -7.88 1.88
CA VAL A 109 -17.28 -7.83 1.57
C VAL A 109 -18.02 -6.95 2.57
N ASP A 110 -17.69 -7.05 3.85
CA ASP A 110 -18.30 -6.22 4.89
C ASP A 110 -17.96 -4.73 4.70
N TYR A 111 -16.71 -4.44 4.37
CA TYR A 111 -16.32 -3.07 4.04
C TYR A 111 -17.12 -2.51 2.85
N LEU A 112 -17.33 -3.32 1.80
CA LEU A 112 -18.13 -2.94 0.65
C LEU A 112 -19.58 -2.65 1.05
N LEU A 113 -20.18 -3.49 1.90
CA LEU A 113 -21.55 -3.30 2.41
C LEU A 113 -21.65 -2.03 3.26
N ASN A 114 -20.65 -1.76 4.10
CA ASN A 114 -20.58 -0.54 4.89
C ASN A 114 -20.47 0.72 4.01
N MET A 115 -19.70 0.67 2.91
CA MET A 115 -19.64 1.77 1.94
C MET A 115 -21.00 2.03 1.26
N ILE A 116 -21.74 1.00 0.90
CA ILE A 116 -23.09 1.15 0.33
C ILE A 116 -24.03 1.86 1.31
N GLN A 117 -23.82 1.68 2.60
CA GLN A 117 -24.58 2.33 3.67
C GLN A 117 -24.06 3.74 4.03
N GLY A 118 -23.03 4.23 3.34
CA GLY A 118 -22.43 5.54 3.56
C GLY A 118 -21.34 5.57 4.64
N TYR A 119 -20.87 4.42 5.11
CA TYR A 119 -19.72 4.32 6.02
C TYR A 119 -18.45 3.97 5.24
N GLY A 120 -17.39 4.73 5.46
CA GLY A 120 -16.12 4.54 4.80
C GLY A 120 -15.95 5.43 3.56
N ARG A 121 -14.80 5.29 2.93
CA ARG A 121 -14.43 5.97 1.68
C ARG A 121 -14.02 4.94 0.65
N GLN A 122 -14.30 5.24 -0.60
CA GLN A 122 -13.73 4.50 -1.72
C GLN A 122 -12.23 4.78 -1.77
N ASP A 123 -11.44 3.71 -1.90
CA ASP A 123 -10.00 3.84 -2.07
C ASP A 123 -9.67 4.50 -3.41
N ASP A 124 -8.72 5.42 -3.39
CA ASP A 124 -8.22 6.07 -4.59
C ASP A 124 -7.26 5.11 -5.31
N ILE A 125 -7.64 4.74 -6.54
CA ILE A 125 -6.89 3.79 -7.37
C ILE A 125 -5.53 4.37 -7.78
N ASP A 126 -5.44 5.69 -7.96
CA ASP A 126 -4.24 6.37 -8.44
C ASP A 126 -3.28 6.75 -7.31
N HIS A 127 -3.70 6.59 -6.06
CA HIS A 127 -2.84 6.79 -4.91
C HIS A 127 -1.69 5.79 -4.88
N LEU A 128 -0.44 6.25 -4.67
CA LEU A 128 0.75 5.38 -4.67
C LEU A 128 0.82 4.39 -3.48
N GLY A 129 -0.06 4.51 -2.50
CA GLY A 129 -0.31 3.46 -1.50
C GLY A 129 -1.00 2.23 -2.09
N ASN A 130 -1.81 2.40 -3.15
CA ASN A 130 -2.56 1.35 -3.82
C ASN A 130 -1.91 0.92 -5.14
N ARG A 131 -0.97 1.69 -5.66
CA ARG A 131 -0.30 1.47 -6.94
C ARG A 131 1.16 1.10 -6.70
N ARG A 132 1.48 -0.19 -6.82
CA ARG A 132 2.82 -0.70 -6.55
C ARG A 132 3.64 -0.88 -7.83
N VAL A 133 4.96 -0.83 -7.68
CA VAL A 133 5.93 -1.13 -8.74
C VAL A 133 6.24 -2.62 -8.75
N ARG A 134 6.24 -3.22 -9.93
CA ARG A 134 6.76 -4.56 -10.14
C ARG A 134 8.18 -4.49 -10.69
N CYS A 135 9.12 -4.99 -9.91
CA CYS A 135 10.52 -5.05 -10.30
C CYS A 135 10.79 -6.23 -11.25
N VAL A 136 11.94 -6.18 -11.91
CA VAL A 136 12.39 -7.23 -12.84
C VAL A 136 12.35 -8.63 -12.24
N GLY A 137 12.72 -8.78 -10.95
CA GLY A 137 12.68 -10.06 -10.25
C GLY A 137 11.31 -10.71 -10.24
N GLU A 138 10.25 -9.95 -9.99
CA GLU A 138 8.86 -10.43 -10.01
C GLU A 138 8.43 -10.84 -11.43
N LEU A 139 8.77 -10.03 -12.42
CA LEU A 139 8.45 -10.31 -13.81
C LEU A 139 9.13 -11.61 -14.30
N LEU A 140 10.40 -11.80 -13.97
CA LEU A 140 11.14 -13.02 -14.29
C LEU A 140 10.61 -14.23 -13.52
N GLN A 141 10.26 -14.07 -12.24
CA GLN A 141 9.63 -15.13 -11.44
C GLN A 141 8.34 -15.63 -12.10
N ASN A 142 7.50 -14.71 -12.58
CA ASN A 142 6.26 -15.08 -13.26
C ASN A 142 6.52 -15.85 -14.57
N GLN A 143 7.49 -15.44 -15.37
CA GLN A 143 7.88 -16.17 -16.58
C GLN A 143 8.46 -17.55 -16.27
N PHE A 144 9.28 -17.62 -15.24
CA PHE A 144 9.83 -18.90 -14.78
C PHE A 144 8.72 -19.84 -14.31
N ARG A 145 7.73 -19.34 -13.56
CA ARG A 145 6.56 -20.10 -13.13
C ARG A 145 5.75 -20.64 -14.30
N ILE A 146 5.53 -19.85 -15.36
CA ILE A 146 4.85 -20.26 -16.58
C ILE A 146 5.66 -21.37 -17.25
N GLY A 147 6.98 -21.20 -17.35
CA GLY A 147 7.88 -22.24 -17.91
C GLY A 147 7.82 -23.55 -17.14
N LEU A 148 7.83 -23.50 -15.81
CA LEU A 148 7.71 -24.66 -14.93
C LEU A 148 6.34 -25.35 -15.08
N SER A 149 5.24 -24.61 -15.14
CA SER A 149 3.91 -25.17 -15.33
C SER A 149 3.78 -25.88 -16.70
N ARG A 150 4.37 -25.32 -17.75
CA ARG A 150 4.45 -25.96 -19.06
C ARG A 150 5.28 -27.23 -18.98
N MET A 151 6.41 -27.23 -18.28
CA MET A 151 7.25 -28.41 -18.08
C MET A 151 6.54 -29.49 -17.27
N GLU A 152 5.87 -29.14 -16.17
CA GLU A 152 5.08 -30.05 -15.36
C GLU A 152 4.04 -30.79 -16.21
N ARG A 153 3.30 -30.07 -17.05
CA ARG A 153 2.31 -30.68 -17.94
C ARG A 153 2.94 -31.72 -18.88
N VAL A 154 4.08 -31.38 -19.48
CA VAL A 154 4.82 -32.32 -20.37
C VAL A 154 5.34 -33.53 -19.61
N VAL A 155 5.85 -33.35 -18.39
CA VAL A 155 6.27 -34.47 -17.53
C VAL A 155 5.10 -35.38 -17.21
N ARG A 156 3.97 -34.82 -16.83
CA ARG A 156 2.74 -35.58 -16.51
C ARG A 156 2.25 -36.37 -17.72
N GLU A 157 2.26 -35.78 -18.90
CA GLU A 157 1.90 -36.46 -20.15
C GLU A 157 2.87 -37.60 -20.47
N ARG A 158 4.18 -37.40 -20.31
CA ARG A 158 5.17 -38.46 -20.52
C ARG A 158 5.05 -39.61 -19.53
N MET A 159 4.72 -39.32 -18.27
CA MET A 159 4.49 -40.34 -17.24
C MET A 159 3.34 -41.26 -17.57
N THR A 160 2.31 -40.78 -18.31
CA THR A 160 1.18 -41.61 -18.73
C THR A 160 1.42 -42.42 -20.01
N THR A 161 2.36 -41.95 -20.85
CA THR A 161 2.60 -42.55 -22.18
C THR A 161 3.84 -43.43 -22.27
N GLN A 162 4.81 -43.33 -21.35
CA GLN A 162 6.05 -44.10 -21.36
C GLN A 162 5.94 -45.42 -20.54
N ASP A 163 6.66 -46.43 -21.00
CA ASP A 163 6.81 -47.71 -20.27
C ASP A 163 7.53 -47.47 -18.93
N GLN A 164 7.01 -48.07 -17.86
CA GLN A 164 7.50 -47.93 -16.49
C GLN A 164 8.98 -48.33 -16.36
N ASP A 165 9.42 -49.32 -17.10
CA ASP A 165 10.84 -49.84 -17.05
C ASP A 165 11.88 -48.85 -17.64
N LYS A 166 11.45 -47.85 -18.38
CA LYS A 166 12.32 -46.83 -19.02
C LYS A 166 12.20 -45.49 -18.38
N MET A 167 11.44 -45.37 -17.29
CA MET A 167 11.13 -44.11 -16.64
C MET A 167 12.30 -43.63 -15.78
N THR A 168 13.08 -42.66 -16.30
CA THR A 168 14.11 -41.96 -15.54
C THR A 168 13.83 -40.48 -15.46
N ALA A 169 14.29 -39.79 -14.40
CA ALA A 169 14.10 -38.35 -14.23
C ALA A 169 14.64 -37.55 -15.44
N GLN A 170 15.77 -38.01 -16.05
CA GLN A 170 16.36 -37.38 -17.22
C GLN A 170 15.50 -37.54 -18.48
N ALA A 171 14.80 -38.64 -18.63
CA ALA A 171 13.89 -38.87 -19.76
C ALA A 171 12.57 -38.08 -19.64
N LEU A 172 12.12 -37.85 -18.43
CA LEU A 172 10.87 -37.12 -18.14
C LEU A 172 11.03 -35.62 -18.19
N VAL A 173 12.09 -35.08 -17.56
CA VAL A 173 12.31 -33.64 -17.43
C VAL A 173 12.87 -33.04 -18.71
N ASN A 174 12.21 -31.98 -19.20
CA ASN A 174 12.66 -31.21 -20.37
C ASN A 174 12.74 -29.72 -20.01
N ILE A 175 13.92 -29.15 -20.10
CA ILE A 175 14.17 -27.73 -19.77
C ILE A 175 13.71 -26.76 -20.87
N ARG A 176 13.41 -27.24 -22.08
CA ARG A 176 13.06 -26.39 -23.22
C ARG A 176 11.89 -25.43 -22.97
N PRO A 177 10.78 -25.83 -22.31
CA PRO A 177 9.67 -24.92 -22.02
C PRO A 177 10.08 -23.75 -21.11
N VAL A 178 10.96 -23.96 -20.14
CA VAL A 178 11.47 -22.91 -19.24
C VAL A 178 12.37 -21.95 -20.02
N VAL A 179 13.31 -22.46 -20.79
CA VAL A 179 14.18 -21.65 -21.64
C VAL A 179 13.39 -20.85 -22.66
N ALA A 180 12.35 -21.46 -23.26
CA ALA A 180 11.48 -20.78 -24.22
C ALA A 180 10.72 -19.62 -23.55
N ALA A 181 10.17 -19.80 -22.36
CA ALA A 181 9.43 -18.75 -21.63
C ALA A 181 10.35 -17.56 -21.28
N ILE A 182 11.58 -17.83 -20.85
CA ILE A 182 12.56 -16.76 -20.54
C ILE A 182 12.98 -16.03 -21.83
N LYS A 183 13.26 -16.77 -22.92
CA LYS A 183 13.58 -16.15 -24.21
C LYS A 183 12.42 -15.33 -24.78
N GLU A 184 11.19 -15.78 -24.61
CA GLU A 184 9.98 -15.06 -24.98
C GLU A 184 9.89 -13.71 -24.25
N PHE A 185 10.19 -13.70 -22.94
CA PHE A 185 10.20 -12.46 -22.16
C PHE A 185 11.24 -11.46 -22.67
N PHE A 186 12.49 -11.88 -22.84
CA PHE A 186 13.55 -10.97 -23.28
C PHE A 186 13.43 -10.54 -24.74
N GLY A 187 12.80 -11.35 -25.58
CA GLY A 187 12.67 -11.08 -27.02
C GLY A 187 11.41 -10.33 -27.45
N SER A 188 10.32 -10.48 -26.71
CA SER A 188 9.01 -9.95 -27.14
C SER A 188 8.27 -9.13 -26.07
N SER A 189 8.76 -9.07 -24.82
CA SER A 189 8.12 -8.25 -23.79
C SER A 189 8.30 -6.77 -24.06
N GLN A 190 7.23 -5.98 -23.92
CA GLN A 190 7.27 -4.53 -24.01
C GLN A 190 8.18 -3.87 -22.97
N LEU A 191 8.40 -4.55 -21.82
CA LEU A 191 9.24 -4.07 -20.73
C LEU A 191 10.72 -4.41 -20.92
N SER A 192 11.04 -5.35 -21.81
CA SER A 192 12.41 -5.65 -22.20
C SER A 192 12.78 -4.75 -23.37
N GLN A 193 13.56 -3.73 -23.11
CA GLN A 193 13.92 -2.69 -24.07
C GLN A 193 15.41 -2.66 -24.29
N PHE A 194 15.82 -2.18 -25.46
CA PHE A 194 17.22 -1.88 -25.74
C PHE A 194 17.65 -0.71 -24.87
N MET A 195 18.74 -0.86 -24.10
CA MET A 195 19.18 0.16 -23.16
C MET A 195 19.76 1.36 -23.89
N ASP A 196 19.36 2.57 -23.47
CA ASP A 196 20.01 3.79 -23.92
C ASP A 196 21.39 3.91 -23.24
N GLN A 197 22.43 3.91 -24.04
CA GLN A 197 23.84 3.94 -23.60
C GLN A 197 24.62 5.12 -24.20
N THR A 198 23.95 6.19 -24.58
CA THR A 198 24.58 7.41 -25.12
C THR A 198 25.58 8.00 -24.13
N ASN A 199 25.22 8.02 -22.85
CA ASN A 199 26.09 8.42 -21.74
C ASN A 199 25.67 7.69 -20.44
N PRO A 200 26.49 7.69 -19.38
CA PRO A 200 26.14 7.01 -18.13
C PRO A 200 24.86 7.52 -17.47
N LEU A 201 24.51 8.79 -17.62
CA LEU A 201 23.28 9.38 -17.06
C LEU A 201 22.04 8.87 -17.80
N ALA A 202 22.10 8.76 -19.14
CA ALA A 202 21.01 8.20 -19.93
C ALA A 202 20.72 6.73 -19.56
N GLU A 203 21.76 5.95 -19.32
CA GLU A 203 21.66 4.59 -18.85
C GLU A 203 20.98 4.52 -17.47
N LEU A 204 21.41 5.35 -16.51
CA LEU A 204 20.82 5.43 -15.17
C LEU A 204 19.35 5.83 -15.24
N THR A 205 19.02 6.85 -16.01
CA THR A 205 17.64 7.33 -16.19
C THR A 205 16.76 6.25 -16.80
N HIS A 206 17.24 5.51 -17.77
CA HIS A 206 16.50 4.40 -18.37
C HIS A 206 16.21 3.28 -17.36
N LYS A 207 17.18 2.96 -16.49
CA LYS A 207 17.01 1.95 -15.42
C LYS A 207 16.00 2.38 -14.34
N ARG A 208 15.81 3.68 -14.12
CA ARG A 208 14.89 4.26 -13.15
C ARG A 208 13.50 4.61 -13.73
N ARG A 209 13.25 4.24 -14.97
CA ARG A 209 11.97 4.52 -15.65
C ARG A 209 10.85 3.63 -15.12
N LEU A 210 9.71 4.23 -14.86
CA LEU A 210 8.49 3.58 -14.44
C LEU A 210 7.51 3.55 -15.62
N SER A 211 6.96 2.37 -15.93
CA SER A 211 5.98 2.20 -17.00
C SER A 211 4.66 1.67 -16.43
N ALA A 212 3.55 2.33 -16.76
CA ALA A 212 2.21 1.84 -16.47
C ALA A 212 1.73 0.80 -17.49
N LEU A 213 2.48 0.59 -18.57
CA LEU A 213 2.17 -0.32 -19.66
C LEU A 213 2.74 -1.73 -19.40
N GLY A 214 2.27 -2.69 -20.16
CA GLY A 214 2.82 -4.05 -20.17
C GLY A 214 1.93 -5.09 -19.50
N PRO A 215 2.45 -6.30 -19.29
CA PRO A 215 1.68 -7.41 -18.72
C PRO A 215 1.15 -7.08 -17.33
N GLY A 216 -0.19 -7.10 -17.17
CA GLY A 216 -0.88 -6.73 -15.92
C GLY A 216 -0.92 -5.24 -15.64
N GLY A 217 -0.49 -4.39 -16.57
CA GLY A 217 -0.67 -2.94 -16.56
C GLY A 217 -1.82 -2.48 -17.46
N LEU A 218 -1.78 -1.18 -17.81
CA LEU A 218 -2.76 -0.54 -18.69
C LEU A 218 -2.40 -0.72 -20.16
N SER A 219 -3.41 -0.66 -21.03
CA SER A 219 -3.19 -0.42 -22.46
C SER A 219 -3.35 1.08 -22.74
N ARG A 220 -2.63 1.59 -23.75
CA ARG A 220 -2.67 3.00 -24.14
C ARG A 220 -4.09 3.51 -24.43
N GLU A 221 -4.90 2.66 -25.03
CA GLU A 221 -6.28 2.96 -25.44
C GLU A 221 -7.26 3.02 -24.26
N ARG A 222 -6.97 2.27 -23.19
CA ARG A 222 -7.82 2.20 -21.99
C ARG A 222 -7.39 3.17 -20.89
N ALA A 223 -6.25 3.82 -21.04
CA ALA A 223 -5.74 4.79 -20.08
C ALA A 223 -6.45 6.15 -20.29
N GLY A 224 -7.37 6.47 -19.39
CA GLY A 224 -8.04 7.77 -19.31
C GLY A 224 -7.11 8.90 -18.86
N PHE A 225 -7.63 10.10 -18.72
CA PHE A 225 -6.88 11.25 -18.22
C PHE A 225 -6.48 11.09 -16.78
N GLU A 226 -7.33 10.54 -15.94
CA GLU A 226 -7.10 10.37 -14.48
C GLU A 226 -5.80 9.62 -14.17
N VAL A 227 -5.53 8.53 -14.92
CA VAL A 227 -4.30 7.73 -14.73
C VAL A 227 -3.03 8.44 -15.22
N ARG A 228 -3.18 9.43 -16.09
CA ARG A 228 -2.08 10.20 -16.71
C ARG A 228 -1.74 11.46 -15.93
N ASP A 229 -2.66 11.92 -15.09
CA ASP A 229 -2.49 13.12 -14.28
C ASP A 229 -1.49 12.90 -13.12
N VAL A 230 -0.96 14.01 -12.64
CA VAL A 230 -0.08 14.00 -11.47
C VAL A 230 -0.95 13.98 -10.21
N HIS A 231 -0.77 12.93 -9.43
CA HIS A 231 -1.45 12.78 -8.14
C HIS A 231 -0.62 13.38 -7.01
N TYR A 232 -1.25 13.89 -5.94
CA TYR A 232 -0.51 14.46 -4.80
C TYR A 232 0.45 13.46 -4.14
N SER A 233 0.14 12.16 -4.15
CA SER A 233 1.02 11.10 -3.62
C SER A 233 2.31 10.92 -4.43
N HIS A 234 2.43 11.54 -5.61
CA HIS A 234 3.66 11.49 -6.43
C HIS A 234 4.79 12.34 -5.82
N TYR A 235 4.47 13.23 -4.88
CA TYR A 235 5.47 14.10 -4.26
C TYR A 235 6.63 13.29 -3.66
N GLY A 236 7.86 13.63 -4.08
CA GLY A 236 9.08 12.94 -3.66
C GLY A 236 9.27 11.52 -4.20
N ARG A 237 8.29 10.94 -4.93
CA ARG A 237 8.28 9.57 -5.43
C ARG A 237 8.41 9.47 -6.94
N MET A 238 7.60 10.20 -7.67
CA MET A 238 7.60 10.22 -9.12
C MET A 238 7.80 11.64 -9.62
N CYS A 239 8.65 11.83 -10.63
CA CYS A 239 8.86 13.14 -11.21
C CYS A 239 7.61 13.59 -11.98
N PRO A 240 7.04 14.76 -11.67
CA PRO A 240 5.83 15.24 -12.35
C PRO A 240 6.11 15.78 -13.75
N VAL A 241 7.36 16.05 -14.09
CA VAL A 241 7.76 16.74 -15.33
C VAL A 241 8.36 15.77 -16.35
N GLU A 242 9.13 14.76 -15.90
CA GLU A 242 9.81 13.83 -16.79
C GLU A 242 8.85 12.76 -17.31
N THR A 243 8.17 13.06 -18.41
CA THR A 243 7.27 12.16 -19.13
C THR A 243 7.36 12.42 -20.62
N PRO A 244 7.19 11.41 -21.50
CA PRO A 244 7.18 11.61 -22.93
C PRO A 244 6.00 12.48 -23.40
N GLU A 245 6.19 13.16 -24.52
CA GLU A 245 5.08 13.80 -25.25
C GLU A 245 4.29 12.77 -26.08
N GLY A 246 3.00 13.04 -26.33
CA GLY A 246 2.15 12.22 -27.19
C GLY A 246 1.41 11.09 -26.47
N PRO A 247 1.19 9.93 -27.12
CA PRO A 247 0.29 8.88 -26.61
C PRO A 247 0.71 8.25 -25.29
N ASN A 248 1.96 8.38 -24.91
CA ASN A 248 2.53 7.79 -23.68
C ASN A 248 2.62 8.78 -22.52
N ILE A 249 2.10 10.02 -22.68
CA ILE A 249 2.14 11.02 -21.60
C ILE A 249 1.48 10.48 -20.34
N GLY A 250 2.13 10.67 -19.19
CA GLY A 250 1.67 10.20 -17.89
C GLY A 250 1.73 8.68 -17.67
N LEU A 251 1.94 7.88 -18.72
CA LEU A 251 2.06 6.42 -18.61
C LEU A 251 3.50 5.94 -18.43
N ILE A 252 4.44 6.77 -18.83
CA ILE A 252 5.87 6.54 -18.64
C ILE A 252 6.40 7.70 -17.82
N SER A 253 6.95 7.42 -16.67
CA SER A 253 7.44 8.38 -15.69
C SER A 253 8.80 7.95 -15.18
N SER A 254 9.44 8.79 -14.41
CA SER A 254 10.72 8.49 -13.78
C SER A 254 10.61 8.51 -12.26
N LEU A 255 11.34 7.63 -11.61
CA LEU A 255 11.45 7.61 -10.17
C LEU A 255 12.21 8.86 -9.70
N SER A 256 11.70 9.55 -8.70
CA SER A 256 12.39 10.69 -8.08
C SER A 256 13.77 10.30 -7.55
N ASN A 257 14.70 11.27 -7.47
CA ASN A 257 16.11 11.01 -7.13
C ASN A 257 16.29 10.21 -5.84
N TYR A 258 15.57 10.56 -4.80
CA TYR A 258 15.62 9.90 -3.49
C TYR A 258 14.48 8.90 -3.27
N GLY A 259 13.58 8.73 -4.24
CA GLY A 259 12.56 7.69 -4.20
C GLY A 259 13.20 6.31 -4.26
N ILE A 260 12.80 5.43 -3.36
CA ILE A 260 13.20 4.02 -3.34
C ILE A 260 11.96 3.13 -3.40
N VAL A 261 12.14 1.92 -3.89
CA VAL A 261 11.07 0.91 -3.92
C VAL A 261 11.31 -0.08 -2.79
N ASN A 262 10.35 -0.21 -1.89
CA ASN A 262 10.46 -1.13 -0.77
C ASN A 262 10.23 -2.60 -1.19
N LYS A 263 10.39 -3.53 -0.23
CA LYS A 263 10.20 -4.98 -0.45
C LYS A 263 8.80 -5.37 -0.91
N TYR A 264 7.82 -4.50 -0.73
CA TYR A 264 6.43 -4.70 -1.15
C TYR A 264 6.10 -4.09 -2.52
N GLY A 265 7.04 -3.35 -3.10
CA GLY A 265 6.86 -2.64 -4.35
C GLY A 265 6.26 -1.24 -4.21
N LEU A 266 6.07 -0.73 -2.99
CA LEU A 266 5.64 0.65 -2.77
C LEU A 266 6.83 1.60 -2.85
N ILE A 267 6.59 2.80 -3.37
CA ILE A 267 7.61 3.83 -3.47
C ILE A 267 7.62 4.63 -2.16
N GLU A 268 8.78 4.73 -1.57
CA GLU A 268 9.05 5.50 -0.35
C GLU A 268 9.88 6.74 -0.66
N THR A 269 9.67 7.79 0.12
CA THR A 269 10.43 9.03 0.05
C THR A 269 10.97 9.41 1.43
N PRO A 270 12.16 10.05 1.53
CA PRO A 270 12.73 10.41 2.81
C PRO A 270 12.10 11.69 3.37
N TYR A 271 11.84 11.68 4.67
CA TYR A 271 11.43 12.80 5.47
C TYR A 271 12.32 12.92 6.70
N ARG A 272 12.52 14.15 7.20
CA ARG A 272 13.17 14.38 8.48
C ARG A 272 12.18 14.11 9.60
N ARG A 273 12.64 13.34 10.57
CA ARG A 273 11.83 12.99 11.75
C ARG A 273 11.77 14.15 12.73
N ILE A 274 10.61 14.40 13.30
CA ILE A 274 10.41 15.33 14.41
C ILE A 274 10.28 14.52 15.70
N ASN A 275 10.95 14.97 16.75
CA ASN A 275 10.88 14.36 18.05
C ASN A 275 9.50 14.64 18.67
N PRO A 276 8.69 13.64 19.01
CA PRO A 276 7.32 13.85 19.50
C PRO A 276 7.26 14.51 20.89
N LYS A 277 8.39 14.60 21.61
CA LYS A 277 8.43 15.20 22.96
C LYS A 277 8.94 16.65 22.96
N THR A 278 9.93 16.95 22.12
CA THR A 278 10.56 18.28 22.06
C THR A 278 10.08 19.10 20.87
N HIS A 279 9.38 18.49 19.92
CA HIS A 279 8.92 19.10 18.66
C HIS A 279 10.07 19.71 17.83
N GLU A 280 11.27 19.14 18.00
CA GLU A 280 12.47 19.54 17.27
C GLU A 280 12.70 18.61 16.08
N VAL A 281 13.11 19.20 14.97
CA VAL A 281 13.47 18.47 13.75
C VAL A 281 14.82 17.80 13.94
N THR A 282 14.87 16.49 13.79
CA THR A 282 16.10 15.69 13.89
C THR A 282 16.81 15.59 12.54
N ASN A 283 18.08 15.19 12.55
CA ASN A 283 18.80 14.86 11.32
C ASN A 283 18.55 13.40 10.85
N GLU A 284 17.71 12.67 11.56
CA GLU A 284 17.31 11.33 11.18
C GLU A 284 16.32 11.37 10.03
N CYS A 285 16.66 10.71 8.91
CA CYS A 285 15.78 10.56 7.76
C CYS A 285 14.99 9.26 7.86
N LEU A 286 13.67 9.37 7.74
CA LEU A 286 12.74 8.25 7.71
C LEU A 286 12.15 8.10 6.32
N TYR A 287 12.24 6.92 5.73
CA TYR A 287 11.56 6.61 4.48
C TYR A 287 10.12 6.21 4.74
N VAL A 288 9.19 6.89 4.06
CA VAL A 288 7.76 6.77 4.31
C VAL A 288 7.02 6.49 3.01
N THR A 289 6.09 5.51 3.06
CA THR A 289 5.17 5.19 1.97
C THR A 289 4.03 6.21 1.91
N ALA A 290 3.35 6.31 0.77
CA ALA A 290 2.31 7.31 0.54
C ALA A 290 1.09 7.15 1.46
N ASP A 291 0.74 5.92 1.82
CA ASP A 291 -0.35 5.59 2.73
C ASP A 291 -0.10 6.06 4.17
N ILE A 292 1.14 5.94 4.65
CA ILE A 292 1.52 6.44 5.98
C ILE A 292 1.55 7.97 5.98
N GLU A 293 2.00 8.56 4.87
CA GLU A 293 2.11 10.01 4.68
C GLU A 293 0.76 10.71 4.69
N GLU A 294 -0.28 10.12 4.11
CA GLU A 294 -1.61 10.74 3.90
C GLU A 294 -2.20 11.37 5.17
N ASN A 295 -1.94 10.75 6.32
CA ASN A 295 -2.46 11.19 7.61
C ASN A 295 -1.49 12.08 8.40
N LYS A 296 -0.31 12.41 7.83
CA LYS A 296 0.74 13.17 8.50
C LYS A 296 0.71 14.64 8.11
N VAL A 297 0.99 15.49 9.08
CA VAL A 297 1.23 16.93 8.87
C VAL A 297 2.72 17.10 8.60
N ILE A 298 3.06 17.60 7.41
CA ILE A 298 4.43 17.66 6.92
C ILE A 298 4.80 19.11 6.69
N ALA A 299 5.83 19.58 7.40
CA ALA A 299 6.37 20.93 7.24
C ALA A 299 7.19 21.06 5.95
N GLN A 300 7.16 22.22 5.35
CA GLN A 300 8.00 22.53 4.20
C GLN A 300 9.49 22.59 4.61
N ALA A 301 10.35 22.14 3.72
CA ALA A 301 11.79 22.13 3.93
C ALA A 301 12.43 23.53 4.06
N SER A 302 11.75 24.57 3.58
CA SER A 302 12.18 25.95 3.62
C SER A 302 11.91 26.66 4.96
N GLU A 303 11.18 26.03 5.87
CA GLU A 303 10.88 26.62 7.18
C GLU A 303 12.15 26.85 8.00
N PRO A 304 12.29 28.06 8.59
CA PRO A 304 13.48 28.41 9.37
C PRO A 304 13.51 27.63 10.69
N LEU A 305 14.65 27.01 10.95
CA LEU A 305 14.93 26.27 12.16
C LEU A 305 16.00 26.96 12.99
N SER A 306 15.96 26.79 14.31
CA SER A 306 17.03 27.15 15.22
C SER A 306 18.19 26.15 15.10
N ASP A 307 19.32 26.47 15.73
CA ASP A 307 20.48 25.56 15.81
C ASP A 307 20.16 24.24 16.50
N THR A 308 19.14 24.21 17.34
CA THR A 308 18.64 23.00 18.02
C THR A 308 17.65 22.21 17.19
N GLY A 309 17.18 22.75 16.04
CA GLY A 309 16.16 22.13 15.21
C GLY A 309 14.72 22.52 15.56
N ALA A 310 14.49 23.46 16.46
CA ALA A 310 13.16 23.97 16.76
C ALA A 310 12.68 24.95 15.68
N PHE A 311 11.37 24.95 15.38
CA PHE A 311 10.78 25.93 14.47
C PHE A 311 10.82 27.32 15.07
N LEU A 312 11.24 28.30 14.27
CA LEU A 312 11.28 29.69 14.71
C LEU A 312 9.92 30.39 14.57
N ASN A 313 9.12 29.97 13.63
CA ASN A 313 7.82 30.53 13.36
C ASN A 313 6.75 29.95 14.30
N ARG A 314 5.79 30.80 14.70
CA ARG A 314 4.64 30.37 15.49
C ARG A 314 3.70 29.46 14.71
N TYR A 315 3.56 29.69 13.41
CA TYR A 315 2.84 28.88 12.47
C TYR A 315 3.77 28.43 11.36
N VAL A 316 3.73 27.17 11.03
CA VAL A 316 4.60 26.50 10.08
C VAL A 316 3.77 26.15 8.85
N ALA A 317 4.30 26.49 7.66
CA ALA A 317 3.66 26.08 6.42
C ALA A 317 3.78 24.57 6.23
N CYS A 318 2.65 23.91 6.16
CA CYS A 318 2.52 22.45 6.13
C CYS A 318 1.62 21.98 5.01
N ARG A 319 1.72 20.70 4.71
CA ARG A 319 0.74 19.98 3.86
C ARG A 319 0.22 18.74 4.58
N ARG A 320 -1.00 18.35 4.24
CA ARG A 320 -1.63 17.10 4.69
C ARG A 320 -2.40 16.50 3.52
N GLY A 321 -1.88 15.42 2.95
CA GLY A 321 -2.42 14.90 1.69
C GLY A 321 -2.39 15.98 0.60
N PRO A 322 -3.54 16.30 -0.04
CA PRO A 322 -3.65 17.35 -1.06
C PRO A 322 -3.72 18.78 -0.50
N ASP A 323 -4.02 18.93 0.79
CA ASP A 323 -4.32 20.24 1.40
C ASP A 323 -3.05 20.93 1.91
N VAL A 324 -2.94 22.24 1.64
CA VAL A 324 -1.92 23.11 2.20
C VAL A 324 -2.52 23.85 3.40
N LEU A 325 -1.85 23.84 4.52
CA LEU A 325 -2.31 24.42 5.77
C LEU A 325 -1.17 25.04 6.57
N GLU A 326 -1.51 25.92 7.49
CA GLU A 326 -0.60 26.40 8.52
C GLU A 326 -0.92 25.65 9.83
N ALA A 327 0.09 25.07 10.45
CA ALA A 327 -0.03 24.30 11.68
C ALA A 327 0.88 24.84 12.77
N SER A 328 0.54 24.57 14.04
CA SER A 328 1.45 24.83 15.13
C SER A 328 2.61 23.83 15.12
N PRO A 329 3.81 24.18 15.59
CA PRO A 329 4.94 23.25 15.67
C PRO A 329 4.64 21.93 16.39
N GLU A 330 3.67 21.95 17.31
CA GLU A 330 3.24 20.76 18.09
C GLU A 330 2.45 19.75 17.24
N GLU A 331 1.81 20.21 16.16
CA GLU A 331 0.99 19.39 15.28
C GLU A 331 1.78 18.78 14.13
N VAL A 332 3.03 19.20 13.94
CA VAL A 332 3.85 18.75 12.82
C VAL A 332 4.49 17.39 13.13
N ASP A 333 4.26 16.44 12.25
CA ASP A 333 4.76 15.06 12.39
C ASP A 333 6.14 14.86 11.73
N LEU A 334 6.33 15.45 10.55
CA LEU A 334 7.51 15.26 9.70
C LEU A 334 7.88 16.57 9.02
N MET A 335 9.09 16.62 8.48
CA MET A 335 9.55 17.74 7.66
C MET A 335 10.13 17.23 6.34
N ASP A 336 9.83 17.94 5.25
CA ASP A 336 10.38 17.63 3.93
C ASP A 336 11.93 17.68 3.93
N CYS A 337 12.54 16.82 3.13
CA CYS A 337 13.97 16.86 2.87
C CYS A 337 14.29 17.74 1.67
N LEU A 338 15.31 18.58 1.80
CA LEU A 338 15.96 19.25 0.67
C LEU A 338 17.08 18.38 0.11
N LEU A 339 17.55 18.70 -1.11
CA LEU A 339 18.63 17.95 -1.75
C LEU A 339 19.89 17.88 -0.88
N TYR A 340 20.22 18.95 -0.18
CA TYR A 340 21.40 19.02 0.72
C TYR A 340 21.14 18.44 2.12
N THR A 341 19.88 18.22 2.52
CA THR A 341 19.54 17.56 3.80
C THR A 341 19.20 16.09 3.64
N SER A 342 19.04 15.62 2.39
CA SER A 342 18.75 14.21 2.10
C SER A 342 20.04 13.37 2.23
N PRO A 343 19.92 12.11 2.71
CA PRO A 343 21.07 11.23 2.80
C PRO A 343 21.65 10.98 1.41
N SER A 344 22.91 11.37 1.22
CA SER A 344 23.63 11.07 -0.02
C SER A 344 24.31 9.71 0.07
N PRO A 345 24.38 8.94 -1.03
CA PRO A 345 25.18 7.72 -1.07
C PRO A 345 26.65 7.92 -0.69
N ARG A 346 27.16 9.16 -0.78
CA ARG A 346 28.52 9.52 -0.36
C ARG A 346 28.64 9.68 1.16
N ASP A 347 27.55 9.97 1.84
CA ASP A 347 27.53 10.16 3.30
C ASP A 347 27.44 8.83 4.05
N CYS A 348 27.22 7.74 3.33
CA CYS A 348 27.13 6.39 3.86
C CYS A 348 28.45 5.58 3.76
N SER A 349 29.54 6.22 3.33
CA SER A 349 30.86 5.58 3.18
C SER A 349 31.79 5.87 4.36
#